data_98e78abc0d75145965ad13ab8b42b46e
#
_entry.id   98e78abc0d75145965ad13ab8b42b46e
#
_cell.length_a   1.000
_cell.length_b   1.000
_cell.length_c   1.000
_cell.angle_alpha   90.00
_cell.angle_beta   90.00
_cell.angle_gamma   90.00
#
_symmetry.space_group_name_H-M   'P 1'
#
loop_
_entity.id
_entity.type
_entity.pdbx_description
1 polymer ?
#
loop_
_entity_poly.entity_id
_entity_poly.type
_entity_poly.pdbx_seq_one_letter_code
_entity_poly.pdbx_strand_id
1 'polypeptide(L)'
;RPHDRKGDYCMVAFQVGNTMSEGGTVSRGVCHEKNGFLDTVVERTDIGYAADGTIEFTDENGNKQKLAPETPVSMNMWGFTTDYFDYSEKAFVEFLKENIDKPKAEYFIPSVVNQMINSGLATVRVLKTSSKWFGVTYANDRPVVVAKFAELHASGEYPEKMF
;
A
#
# COMPACT_ATOMS: atom_id res chain seq x y z
N ARG A 1 2.71 22.04 8.51
CA ARG A 1 3.75 22.87 7.88
C ARG A 1 4.23 22.14 6.67
N PRO A 2 4.49 22.81 5.54
CA PRO A 2 5.03 22.16 4.36
C PRO A 2 6.37 21.51 4.73
N HIS A 3 6.54 20.26 4.35
CA HIS A 3 7.80 19.56 4.46
C HIS A 3 8.68 20.07 3.31
N ASP A 4 9.45 21.13 3.58
CA ASP A 4 10.34 21.76 2.59
C ASP A 4 11.62 20.93 2.35
N ARG A 5 11.72 19.76 2.95
CA ARG A 5 12.89 18.90 2.81
C ARG A 5 12.65 17.88 1.72
N LYS A 6 13.44 18.00 0.66
CA LYS A 6 13.52 16.99 -0.39
C LYS A 6 13.77 15.61 0.22
N GLY A 7 13.07 14.60 -0.28
CA GLY A 7 13.21 13.23 0.19
C GLY A 7 12.53 12.90 1.53
N ASP A 8 11.86 13.86 2.17
CA ASP A 8 11.06 13.60 3.38
C ASP A 8 9.63 13.21 2.99
N TYR A 9 9.36 11.91 2.95
CA TYR A 9 8.07 11.35 2.55
C TYR A 9 7.34 10.72 3.72
N CYS A 10 6.08 10.40 3.51
CA CYS A 10 5.32 9.56 4.43
C CYS A 10 4.40 8.59 3.67
N MET A 11 3.97 7.56 4.36
CA MET A 11 2.93 6.66 3.89
C MET A 11 1.96 6.32 5.01
N VAL A 12 0.73 5.97 4.65
CA VAL A 12 -0.21 5.37 5.59
C VAL A 12 -0.17 3.86 5.40
N ALA A 13 0.22 3.14 6.46
CA ALA A 13 0.22 1.69 6.50
C ALA A 13 -1.05 1.19 7.18
N PHE A 14 -1.77 0.33 6.49
CA PHE A 14 -2.92 -0.39 7.02
C PHE A 14 -2.48 -1.72 7.64
N GLN A 15 -3.28 -2.27 8.52
CA GLN A 15 -3.10 -3.65 8.98
C GLN A 15 -3.59 -4.62 7.90
N VAL A 16 -2.82 -5.65 7.55
CA VAL A 16 -3.20 -6.58 6.48
C VAL A 16 -4.57 -7.19 6.72
N GLY A 17 -4.88 -7.56 7.98
CA GLY A 17 -6.18 -8.12 8.37
C GLY A 17 -7.37 -7.19 8.05
N ASN A 18 -7.15 -5.87 8.03
CA ASN A 18 -8.17 -4.87 7.68
C ASN A 18 -8.27 -4.58 6.18
N THR A 19 -7.50 -5.28 5.35
CA THR A 19 -7.47 -5.11 3.89
C THR A 19 -7.75 -6.39 3.11
N MET A 20 -8.14 -7.45 3.82
CA MET A 20 -8.46 -8.74 3.20
C MET A 20 -9.79 -8.68 2.45
N SER A 21 -9.95 -9.59 1.49
CA SER A 21 -11.19 -9.78 0.72
C SER A 21 -11.88 -11.06 1.16
N GLU A 22 -13.20 -11.03 1.28
CA GLU A 22 -14.00 -12.24 1.48
C GLU A 22 -14.09 -13.09 0.21
N GLY A 23 -13.83 -12.50 -0.95
CA GLY A 23 -14.00 -13.13 -2.27
C GLY A 23 -12.76 -13.80 -2.83
N GLY A 24 -11.63 -13.83 -2.08
CA GLY A 24 -10.39 -14.45 -2.59
C GLY A 24 -9.11 -13.81 -2.08
N THR A 25 -8.01 -14.09 -2.77
CA THR A 25 -6.69 -13.54 -2.44
C THR A 25 -6.56 -12.09 -2.86
N VAL A 26 -5.62 -11.38 -2.23
CA VAL A 26 -5.29 -9.98 -2.50
C VAL A 26 -3.80 -9.81 -2.72
N SER A 27 -3.40 -8.72 -3.40
CA SER A 27 -2.00 -8.30 -3.50
C SER A 27 -1.78 -7.05 -2.66
N ARG A 28 -0.69 -7.02 -1.88
CA ARG A 28 -0.36 -5.90 -0.98
C ARG A 28 1.15 -5.69 -0.90
N GLY A 29 1.55 -4.44 -0.83
CA GLY A 29 2.91 -4.08 -0.48
C GLY A 29 3.17 -4.30 1.02
N VAL A 30 3.76 -5.44 1.40
CA VAL A 30 4.12 -5.73 2.79
C VAL A 30 5.27 -4.84 3.21
N CYS A 31 5.06 -4.05 4.27
CA CYS A 31 6.01 -3.05 4.74
C CYS A 31 6.86 -3.61 5.88
N HIS A 32 8.17 -3.41 5.78
CA HIS A 32 9.09 -3.58 6.90
C HIS A 32 9.45 -2.20 7.44
N GLU A 33 9.23 -2.01 8.73
CA GLU A 33 9.44 -0.75 9.43
C GLU A 33 10.60 -0.87 10.41
N LYS A 34 11.39 0.19 10.50
CA LYS A 34 12.46 0.34 11.49
C LYS A 34 12.41 1.75 12.09
N ASN A 35 12.20 1.83 13.40
CA ASN A 35 12.17 3.10 14.14
C ASN A 35 11.15 4.14 13.61
N GLY A 36 10.00 3.70 13.12
CA GLY A 36 8.95 4.59 12.59
C GLY A 36 9.14 4.98 11.12
N PHE A 37 10.18 4.44 10.47
CA PHE A 37 10.44 4.67 9.05
C PHE A 37 10.34 3.38 8.25
N LEU A 38 9.94 3.50 7.01
CA LEU A 38 9.92 2.40 6.06
C LEU A 38 11.36 1.99 5.73
N ASP A 39 11.68 0.73 5.99
CA ASP A 39 12.94 0.12 5.59
C ASP A 39 12.84 -0.46 4.18
N THR A 40 11.75 -1.20 3.94
CA THR A 40 11.43 -1.73 2.61
C THR A 40 9.93 -2.03 2.48
N VAL A 41 9.44 -2.05 1.25
CA VAL A 41 8.10 -2.51 0.90
C VAL A 41 8.20 -3.54 -0.22
N VAL A 42 7.61 -4.72 0.00
CA VAL A 42 7.66 -5.83 -0.96
C VAL A 42 6.26 -6.20 -1.38
N GLU A 43 5.96 -6.11 -2.68
CA GLU A 43 4.69 -6.57 -3.20
C GLU A 43 4.58 -8.08 -3.03
N ARG A 44 3.51 -8.52 -2.35
CA ARG A 44 3.16 -9.92 -2.16
C ARG A 44 1.81 -10.16 -2.80
N THR A 45 1.78 -11.11 -3.69
CA THR A 45 0.56 -11.58 -4.36
C THR A 45 -0.02 -12.77 -3.62
N ASP A 46 -1.28 -13.09 -3.91
CA ASP A 46 -1.95 -14.27 -3.38
C ASP A 46 -1.99 -14.35 -1.84
N ILE A 47 -2.07 -13.19 -1.18
CA ILE A 47 -2.33 -13.13 0.26
C ILE A 47 -3.76 -13.58 0.51
N GLY A 48 -3.96 -14.61 1.30
CA GLY A 48 -5.28 -15.18 1.58
C GLY A 48 -5.38 -15.80 2.96
N TYR A 49 -6.57 -16.29 3.29
CA TYR A 49 -6.77 -17.06 4.49
C TYR A 49 -6.49 -18.55 4.25
N ALA A 50 -5.68 -19.16 5.10
CA ALA A 50 -5.54 -20.61 5.19
C ALA A 50 -6.79 -21.24 5.84
N ALA A 51 -6.91 -22.54 5.78
CA ALA A 51 -8.05 -23.28 6.35
C ALA A 51 -8.20 -23.08 7.88
N ASP A 52 -7.11 -22.76 8.57
CA ASP A 52 -7.10 -22.46 10.02
C ASP A 52 -7.39 -20.98 10.34
N GLY A 53 -7.70 -20.16 9.33
CA GLY A 53 -7.98 -18.74 9.45
C GLY A 53 -6.73 -17.86 9.56
N THR A 54 -5.52 -18.41 9.45
CA THR A 54 -4.29 -17.60 9.40
C THR A 54 -4.15 -16.91 8.04
N ILE A 55 -3.57 -15.70 8.04
CA ILE A 55 -3.24 -15.00 6.81
C ILE A 55 -1.89 -15.50 6.32
N GLU A 56 -1.82 -15.89 5.06
CA GLU A 56 -0.60 -16.38 4.44
C GLU A 56 -0.45 -15.91 2.98
N PHE A 57 0.78 -15.97 2.47
CA PHE A 57 1.10 -15.82 1.05
C PHE A 57 2.14 -16.87 0.64
N THR A 58 2.34 -17.03 -0.66
CA THR A 58 3.40 -17.91 -1.20
C THR A 58 4.58 -17.04 -1.63
N ASP A 59 5.78 -17.33 -1.09
CA ASP A 59 6.99 -16.62 -1.47
C ASP A 59 7.54 -17.09 -2.84
N GLU A 60 8.62 -16.46 -3.31
CA GLU A 60 9.23 -16.72 -4.60
C GLU A 60 9.80 -18.15 -4.72
N ASN A 61 10.01 -18.83 -3.61
CA ASN A 61 10.50 -20.22 -3.54
C ASN A 61 9.34 -21.23 -3.44
N GLY A 62 8.10 -20.78 -3.43
CA GLY A 62 6.92 -21.62 -3.30
C GLY A 62 6.56 -21.98 -1.86
N ASN A 63 7.20 -21.37 -0.86
CA ASN A 63 6.93 -21.65 0.55
C ASN A 63 5.80 -20.78 1.08
N LYS A 64 4.94 -21.35 1.92
CA LYS A 64 3.91 -20.61 2.63
C LYS A 64 4.51 -19.82 3.78
N GLN A 65 4.24 -18.54 3.78
CA GLN A 65 4.68 -17.57 4.79
C GLN A 65 3.46 -16.98 5.49
N LYS A 66 3.46 -16.98 6.82
CA LYS A 66 2.38 -16.41 7.61
C LYS A 66 2.57 -14.91 7.84
N LEU A 67 1.46 -14.18 7.83
CA LEU A 67 1.40 -12.77 8.21
C LEU A 67 0.54 -12.61 9.46
N ALA A 68 1.04 -11.88 10.44
CA ALA A 68 0.22 -11.44 11.55
C ALA A 68 -0.86 -10.45 11.03
N PRO A 69 -2.10 -10.46 11.56
CA PRO A 69 -3.15 -9.54 11.12
C PRO A 69 -2.75 -8.08 11.19
N GLU A 70 -1.87 -7.71 12.12
CA GLU A 70 -1.34 -6.36 12.34
C GLU A 70 -0.17 -5.99 11.42
N THR A 71 0.28 -6.92 10.56
CA THR A 71 1.37 -6.65 9.62
C THR A 71 1.06 -5.42 8.78
N PRO A 72 1.95 -4.41 8.76
CA PRO A 72 1.72 -3.19 8.01
C PRO A 72 1.82 -3.45 6.51
N VAL A 73 0.83 -2.95 5.78
CA VAL A 73 0.78 -3.03 4.31
C VAL A 73 0.47 -1.68 3.68
N SER A 74 1.04 -1.45 2.51
CA SER A 74 0.72 -0.32 1.67
C SER A 74 -0.58 -0.55 0.90
N MET A 75 -1.45 0.45 0.95
CA MET A 75 -2.61 0.60 0.07
C MET A 75 -2.42 1.78 -0.89
N ASN A 76 -1.17 2.09 -1.24
CA ASN A 76 -0.77 3.20 -2.11
C ASN A 76 -1.22 4.59 -1.63
N MET A 77 -1.26 4.79 -0.31
CA MET A 77 -1.51 6.10 0.28
C MET A 77 -0.19 6.73 0.72
N TRP A 78 0.34 7.62 -0.12
CA TRP A 78 1.65 8.23 0.01
C TRP A 78 1.58 9.73 0.07
N GLY A 79 2.48 10.35 0.84
CA GLY A 79 2.74 11.79 0.83
C GLY A 79 4.16 12.05 0.34
N PHE A 80 4.28 12.71 -0.80
CA PHE A 80 5.54 13.04 -1.43
C PHE A 80 5.76 14.55 -1.47
N THR A 81 7.04 14.96 -1.48
CA THR A 81 7.45 16.27 -1.97
C THR A 81 7.70 16.20 -3.48
N THR A 82 7.77 17.34 -4.15
CA THR A 82 7.79 17.41 -5.63
C THR A 82 8.99 16.73 -6.27
N ASP A 83 10.09 16.61 -5.55
CA ASP A 83 11.32 15.92 -6.01
C ASP A 83 11.11 14.42 -6.31
N TYR A 84 10.05 13.79 -5.75
CA TYR A 84 9.66 12.44 -6.13
C TYR A 84 9.41 12.33 -7.64
N PHE A 85 8.76 13.32 -8.24
CA PHE A 85 8.44 13.28 -9.66
C PHE A 85 9.68 13.40 -10.54
N ASP A 86 10.66 14.23 -10.13
CA ASP A 86 11.94 14.38 -10.86
C ASP A 86 12.73 13.05 -10.88
N TYR A 87 12.68 12.31 -9.79
CA TYR A 87 13.31 10.99 -9.71
C TYR A 87 12.51 9.93 -10.48
N SER A 88 11.20 9.89 -10.24
CA SER A 88 10.29 8.90 -10.84
C SER A 88 10.29 8.99 -12.36
N GLU A 89 10.34 10.19 -12.95
CA GLU A 89 10.43 10.38 -14.39
C GLU A 89 11.66 9.68 -14.98
N LYS A 90 12.83 9.87 -14.37
CA LYS A 90 14.07 9.22 -14.81
C LYS A 90 14.00 7.70 -14.66
N ALA A 91 13.52 7.22 -13.53
CA ALA A 91 13.35 5.79 -13.26
C ALA A 91 12.34 5.15 -14.22
N PHE A 92 11.29 5.90 -14.60
CA PHE A 92 10.30 5.43 -15.57
C PHE A 92 10.89 5.25 -16.97
N VAL A 93 11.77 6.14 -17.40
CA VAL A 93 12.48 5.99 -18.68
C VAL A 93 13.30 4.72 -18.71
N GLU A 94 14.03 4.41 -17.62
CA GLU A 94 14.81 3.17 -17.53
C GLU A 94 13.88 1.93 -17.50
N PHE A 95 12.79 2.00 -16.73
CA PHE A 95 11.78 0.95 -16.71
C PHE A 95 11.23 0.66 -18.12
N LEU A 96 10.93 1.68 -18.91
CA LEU A 96 10.42 1.50 -20.27
C LEU A 96 11.44 0.83 -21.19
N LYS A 97 12.73 1.14 -21.11
CA LYS A 97 13.77 0.48 -21.92
C LYS A 97 13.79 -1.04 -21.74
N GLU A 98 13.48 -1.52 -20.54
CA GLU A 98 13.51 -2.93 -20.19
C GLU A 98 12.17 -3.65 -20.38
N ASN A 99 11.07 -2.90 -20.39
CA ASN A 99 9.74 -3.48 -20.23
C ASN A 99 8.72 -3.07 -21.28
N ILE A 100 9.08 -2.22 -22.27
CA ILE A 100 8.13 -1.69 -23.25
C ILE A 100 7.44 -2.79 -24.08
N ASP A 101 8.11 -3.91 -24.30
CA ASP A 101 7.58 -5.05 -25.05
C ASP A 101 6.84 -6.08 -24.15
N LYS A 102 6.69 -5.79 -22.86
CA LYS A 102 6.03 -6.68 -21.89
C LYS A 102 4.62 -6.17 -21.56
N PRO A 103 3.54 -6.72 -22.15
CA PRO A 103 2.18 -6.16 -22.04
C PRO A 103 1.61 -6.08 -20.62
N LYS A 104 2.19 -6.83 -19.66
CA LYS A 104 1.75 -6.88 -18.25
C LYS A 104 2.74 -6.26 -17.29
N ALA A 105 3.76 -5.54 -17.80
CA ALA A 105 4.69 -4.85 -16.94
C ALA A 105 4.01 -3.64 -16.31
N GLU A 106 4.18 -3.49 -15.01
CA GLU A 106 3.62 -2.39 -14.23
C GLU A 106 4.73 -1.62 -13.52
N TYR A 107 4.65 -0.30 -13.56
CA TYR A 107 5.57 0.59 -12.87
C TYR A 107 5.01 0.93 -11.48
N PHE A 108 5.45 0.20 -10.49
CA PHE A 108 4.92 0.31 -9.13
C PHE A 108 5.55 1.46 -8.34
N ILE A 109 4.73 2.30 -7.72
CA ILE A 109 5.17 3.34 -6.78
C ILE A 109 6.08 2.76 -5.68
N PRO A 110 5.75 1.63 -5.01
CA PRO A 110 6.61 1.03 -4.00
C PRO A 110 8.02 0.71 -4.48
N SER A 111 8.18 0.28 -5.73
CA SER A 111 9.50 -0.03 -6.29
C SER A 111 10.38 1.21 -6.41
N VAL A 112 9.80 2.33 -6.84
CA VAL A 112 10.49 3.63 -6.92
C VAL A 112 10.90 4.11 -5.53
N VAL A 113 9.99 3.99 -4.56
CA VAL A 113 10.26 4.37 -3.17
C VAL A 113 11.40 3.54 -2.59
N ASN A 114 11.42 2.21 -2.80
CA ASN A 114 12.52 1.35 -2.38
C ASN A 114 13.86 1.78 -2.99
N GLN A 115 13.89 2.13 -4.28
CA GLN A 115 15.11 2.61 -4.93
C GLN A 115 15.61 3.90 -4.28
N MET A 116 14.71 4.84 -3.97
CA MET A 116 15.08 6.09 -3.31
C MET A 116 15.58 5.88 -1.88
N ILE A 117 14.95 4.99 -1.10
CA ILE A 117 15.41 4.63 0.24
C ILE A 117 16.80 3.99 0.18
N ASN A 118 16.99 3.00 -0.68
CA ASN A 118 18.26 2.27 -0.82
C ASN A 118 19.41 3.14 -1.31
N SER A 119 19.08 4.20 -2.08
CA SER A 119 20.06 5.19 -2.55
C SER A 119 20.31 6.32 -1.55
N GLY A 120 19.66 6.32 -0.40
CA GLY A 120 19.77 7.39 0.60
C GLY A 120 19.14 8.72 0.16
N LEU A 121 18.32 8.72 -0.89
CA LEU A 121 17.66 9.91 -1.43
C LEU A 121 16.36 10.25 -0.73
N ALA A 122 15.75 9.29 -0.02
CA ALA A 122 14.51 9.52 0.70
C ALA A 122 14.45 8.78 2.03
N THR A 123 13.69 9.36 2.96
CA THR A 123 13.19 8.70 4.16
C THR A 123 11.68 8.72 4.12
N VAL A 124 11.02 7.65 4.51
CA VAL A 124 9.57 7.53 4.48
C VAL A 124 9.05 7.24 5.88
N ARG A 125 8.35 8.18 6.48
CA ARG A 125 7.69 7.97 7.77
C ARG A 125 6.47 7.08 7.60
N VAL A 126 6.34 6.06 8.43
CA VAL A 126 5.18 5.16 8.46
C VAL A 126 4.14 5.69 9.45
N LEU A 127 2.98 6.06 8.94
CA LEU A 127 1.80 6.45 9.71
C LEU A 127 0.86 5.24 9.74
N LYS A 128 0.60 4.69 10.92
CA LYS A 128 -0.24 3.49 11.07
C LYS A 128 -1.71 3.85 11.24
N THR A 129 -2.59 3.09 10.62
CA THR A 129 -4.03 3.18 10.82
C THR A 129 -4.63 1.82 11.17
N SER A 130 -5.65 1.82 12.01
CA SER A 130 -6.49 0.66 12.30
C SER A 130 -7.79 0.65 11.47
N SER A 131 -7.97 1.62 10.60
CA SER A 131 -9.16 1.70 9.75
C SER A 131 -9.28 0.47 8.85
N LYS A 132 -10.51 0.04 8.60
CA LYS A 132 -10.81 -0.96 7.58
C LYS A 132 -10.73 -0.29 6.21
N TRP A 133 -10.02 -0.93 5.30
CA TRP A 133 -10.02 -0.51 3.91
C TRP A 133 -11.24 -1.08 3.19
N PHE A 134 -11.90 -0.26 2.38
CA PHE A 134 -12.93 -0.65 1.44
C PHE A 134 -12.88 0.25 0.21
N GLY A 135 -13.29 -0.25 -0.93
CA GLY A 135 -13.20 0.50 -2.18
C GLY A 135 -14.14 -0.03 -3.25
N VAL A 136 -14.23 0.70 -4.35
CA VAL A 136 -15.01 0.33 -5.53
C VAL A 136 -14.04 -0.03 -6.66
N THR A 137 -14.00 -1.30 -7.02
CA THR A 137 -13.29 -1.80 -8.20
C THR A 137 -14.31 -2.19 -9.28
N TYR A 138 -15.42 -2.77 -8.86
CA TYR A 138 -16.51 -3.21 -9.72
C TYR A 138 -17.83 -2.56 -9.32
N ALA A 139 -18.79 -2.50 -10.23
CA ALA A 139 -20.10 -1.91 -9.96
C ALA A 139 -20.82 -2.53 -8.75
N ASN A 140 -20.59 -3.82 -8.51
CA ASN A 140 -21.18 -4.57 -7.39
C ASN A 140 -20.62 -4.18 -6.01
N ASP A 141 -19.46 -3.51 -5.95
CA ASP A 141 -18.88 -3.02 -4.69
C ASP A 141 -19.61 -1.78 -4.17
N ARG A 142 -20.25 -1.02 -5.06
CA ARG A 142 -20.87 0.27 -4.74
C ARG A 142 -21.88 0.20 -3.58
N PRO A 143 -22.83 -0.75 -3.51
CA PRO A 143 -23.78 -0.82 -2.39
C PRO A 143 -23.10 -1.01 -1.04
N VAL A 144 -22.06 -1.84 -0.98
CA VAL A 144 -21.28 -2.08 0.24
C VAL A 144 -20.57 -0.82 0.69
N VAL A 145 -19.93 -0.12 -0.24
CA VAL A 145 -19.21 1.14 0.04
C VAL A 145 -20.16 2.22 0.52
N VAL A 146 -21.35 2.36 -0.12
CA VAL A 146 -22.38 3.33 0.32
C VAL A 146 -22.84 3.02 1.74
N ALA A 147 -23.09 1.74 2.08
CA ALA A 147 -23.49 1.34 3.42
C ALA A 147 -22.38 1.65 4.46
N LYS A 148 -21.10 1.40 4.11
CA LYS A 148 -19.98 1.73 5.00
C LYS A 148 -19.84 3.22 5.26
N PHE A 149 -20.00 4.07 4.26
CA PHE A 149 -20.00 5.51 4.48
C PHE A 149 -21.18 5.95 5.35
N ALA A 150 -22.37 5.38 5.16
CA ALA A 150 -23.52 5.66 6.02
C ALA A 150 -23.27 5.28 7.48
N GLU A 151 -22.61 4.12 7.74
CA GLU A 151 -22.20 3.71 9.09
C GLU A 151 -21.20 4.72 9.72
N LEU A 152 -20.20 5.18 8.96
CA LEU A 152 -19.22 6.15 9.44
C LEU A 152 -19.83 7.51 9.79
N HIS A 153 -20.80 7.96 9.02
CA HIS A 153 -21.59 9.15 9.35
C HIS A 153 -22.48 8.94 10.59
N ALA A 154 -23.19 7.82 10.65
CA ALA A 154 -24.08 7.52 11.78
C ALA A 154 -23.32 7.35 13.11
N SER A 155 -22.09 6.83 13.07
CA SER A 155 -21.21 6.70 14.25
C SER A 155 -20.55 8.02 14.66
N GLY A 156 -20.63 9.07 13.85
CA GLY A 156 -19.95 10.35 14.07
C GLY A 156 -18.44 10.31 13.80
N GLU A 157 -17.91 9.21 13.24
CA GLU A 157 -16.51 9.13 12.83
C GLU A 157 -16.22 10.07 11.65
N TYR A 158 -17.21 10.21 10.75
CA TYR A 158 -17.19 11.20 9.68
C TYR A 158 -18.24 12.30 9.96
N PRO A 159 -17.85 13.58 9.86
CA PRO A 159 -18.81 14.67 10.04
C PRO A 159 -19.79 14.73 8.86
N GLU A 160 -20.98 15.29 9.12
CA GLU A 160 -22.05 15.45 8.10
C GLU A 160 -21.58 16.31 6.91
N LYS A 161 -20.69 17.28 7.19
CA LYS A 161 -19.98 18.08 6.18
C LYS A 161 -18.50 18.00 6.43
N MET A 162 -17.76 17.57 5.40
CA MET A 162 -16.30 17.51 5.46
C MET A 162 -15.64 18.85 5.11
N PHE A 163 -16.37 19.77 4.47
CA PHE A 163 -15.92 21.09 4.07
C PHE A 163 -17.03 22.15 4.24
#